data_95ef24d4307aeecd4fd23aa904409273
#
_entry.id   95ef24d4307aeecd4fd23aa904409273
#
_cell.length_a   1.000
_cell.length_b   1.000
_cell.length_c   1.000
_cell.angle_alpha   90.00
_cell.angle_beta   90.00
_cell.angle_gamma   90.00
#
_symmetry.space_group_name_H-M   'P 1'
#
loop_
_entity.id
_entity.type
_entity.pdbx_description
1 polymer ?
#
loop_
_entity_poly.entity_id
_entity_poly.type
_entity_poly.pdbx_seq_one_letter_code
_entity_poly.pdbx_strand_id
1 'polypeptide(L)'
;KSGELVLPKGVSYKFAGNYEQQQRATDRLMIVVPLALLIVLLVLYFQFRTVTASLIHFSGVFVAFAGGFILLWLYGQPWFMNFSIAGENMRDLFQMHPINLSVAVWVGFIALFGVATDDGVLMGTYIHHVFLERDPRTKYDIREAVVEAGLKRVRPAAMTTATTLIALLPVLTSTGKGADIMVPMAIPTFGGMLIQSMTMFVVPVLQCWWRETVERRREKKNGSEVSEPVTGSPGI
;
A
#
# COMPACT_ATOMS: atom_id res chain seq x y z
N LYS A 1 36.72 23.62 -0.79
CA LYS A 1 37.02 24.96 -0.29
C LYS A 1 35.72 25.51 0.29
N SER A 2 35.53 25.41 1.61
CA SER A 2 34.46 26.05 2.37
C SER A 2 34.76 27.54 2.43
N GLY A 3 34.19 28.32 1.48
CA GLY A 3 34.19 29.75 1.56
C GLY A 3 33.21 30.22 2.64
N GLU A 4 33.71 30.52 3.82
CA GLU A 4 32.94 31.21 4.84
C GLU A 4 32.61 32.60 4.32
N LEU A 5 31.33 32.87 4.06
CA LEU A 5 30.82 34.15 3.63
C LEU A 5 30.80 35.10 4.83
N VAL A 6 31.87 35.92 4.99
CA VAL A 6 31.93 36.92 6.04
C VAL A 6 31.06 38.11 5.63
N LEU A 7 29.90 38.25 6.23
CA LEU A 7 28.96 39.34 5.97
C LEU A 7 29.32 40.60 6.77
N PRO A 8 29.23 41.78 6.17
CA PRO A 8 29.36 43.04 6.89
C PRO A 8 28.29 43.22 7.96
N LYS A 9 28.61 43.91 9.05
CA LYS A 9 27.63 44.20 10.12
C LYS A 9 26.39 44.90 9.57
N GLY A 10 25.22 44.29 9.75
CA GLY A 10 23.94 44.86 9.30
C GLY A 10 23.35 44.24 8.03
N VAL A 11 24.05 43.29 7.38
CA VAL A 11 23.53 42.56 6.22
C VAL A 11 23.12 41.15 6.67
N SER A 12 21.84 40.80 6.50
CA SER A 12 21.33 39.44 6.61
C SER A 12 21.06 38.89 5.22
N TYR A 13 21.49 37.65 4.95
CA TYR A 13 21.09 36.95 3.74
C TYR A 13 19.99 35.95 4.06
N LYS A 14 19.04 35.84 3.15
CA LYS A 14 18.00 34.80 3.21
C LYS A 14 18.06 34.01 1.90
N PHE A 15 18.20 32.73 1.99
CA PHE A 15 18.04 31.86 0.82
C PHE A 15 16.58 31.96 0.39
N ALA A 16 16.30 32.79 -0.62
CA ALA A 16 14.98 32.93 -1.21
C ALA A 16 14.89 32.06 -2.46
N GLY A 17 13.75 31.43 -2.69
CA GLY A 17 13.50 30.64 -3.89
C GLY A 17 12.99 29.23 -3.58
N ASN A 18 13.27 28.29 -4.47
CA ASN A 18 12.77 26.90 -4.41
C ASN A 18 13.07 26.18 -3.09
N TYR A 19 14.19 26.47 -2.44
CA TYR A 19 14.57 25.83 -1.17
C TYR A 19 13.60 26.17 -0.03
N GLU A 20 13.23 27.43 0.14
CA GLU A 20 12.29 27.82 1.20
C GLU A 20 10.88 27.26 0.94
N GLN A 21 10.46 27.26 -0.34
CA GLN A 21 9.19 26.65 -0.72
C GLN A 21 9.20 25.13 -0.50
N GLN A 22 10.29 24.45 -0.82
CA GLN A 22 10.45 23.02 -0.59
C GLN A 22 10.42 22.67 0.89
N GLN A 23 11.09 23.48 1.73
CA GLN A 23 11.10 23.25 3.17
C GLN A 23 9.71 23.43 3.78
N ARG A 24 8.99 24.50 3.44
CA ARG A 24 7.60 24.73 3.87
C ARG A 24 6.66 23.62 3.41
N ALA A 25 6.86 23.10 2.22
CA ALA A 25 6.06 22.00 1.71
C ALA A 25 6.38 20.68 2.44
N THR A 26 7.64 20.42 2.77
CA THR A 26 8.05 19.25 3.56
C THR A 26 7.44 19.31 4.97
N ASP A 27 7.45 20.45 5.63
CA ASP A 27 6.85 20.64 6.95
C ASP A 27 5.34 20.34 6.94
N ARG A 28 4.65 20.78 5.89
CA ARG A 28 3.22 20.45 5.69
C ARG A 28 2.99 18.97 5.43
N LEU A 29 3.85 18.33 4.66
CA LEU A 29 3.75 16.91 4.35
C LEU A 29 3.95 16.03 5.57
N MET A 30 4.76 16.42 6.54
CA MET A 30 4.91 15.72 7.81
C MET A 30 3.59 15.60 8.59
N ILE A 31 2.66 16.51 8.37
CA ILE A 31 1.31 16.48 8.97
C ILE A 31 0.33 15.77 8.03
N VAL A 32 0.39 16.06 6.74
CA VAL A 32 -0.58 15.54 5.74
C VAL A 32 -0.46 14.03 5.55
N VAL A 33 0.76 13.47 5.53
CA VAL A 33 0.96 12.03 5.32
C VAL A 33 0.37 11.19 6.47
N PRO A 34 0.68 11.45 7.76
CA PRO A 34 0.02 10.73 8.86
C PRO A 34 -1.49 10.94 8.90
N LEU A 35 -1.96 12.15 8.58
CA LEU A 35 -3.38 12.45 8.51
C LEU A 35 -4.07 11.64 7.41
N ALA A 36 -3.46 11.54 6.22
CA ALA A 36 -3.97 10.71 5.13
C ALA A 36 -4.05 9.23 5.53
N LEU A 37 -3.00 8.68 6.16
CA LEU A 37 -2.99 7.30 6.66
C LEU A 37 -4.07 7.06 7.73
N LEU A 38 -4.29 8.04 8.61
CA LEU A 38 -5.33 7.96 9.64
C LEU A 38 -6.72 7.97 9.00
N ILE A 39 -6.96 8.83 8.00
CA ILE A 39 -8.22 8.86 7.25
C ILE A 39 -8.45 7.52 6.55
N VAL A 40 -7.43 6.97 5.89
CA VAL A 40 -7.50 5.64 5.25
C VAL A 40 -7.88 4.56 6.26
N LEU A 41 -7.21 4.54 7.42
CA LEU A 41 -7.52 3.58 8.48
C LEU A 41 -8.96 3.73 9.00
N LEU A 42 -9.42 4.96 9.15
CA LEU A 42 -10.78 5.28 9.60
C LEU A 42 -11.83 4.81 8.58
N VAL A 43 -11.61 5.06 7.29
CA VAL A 43 -12.46 4.57 6.20
C VAL A 43 -12.53 3.04 6.21
N LEU A 44 -11.39 2.36 6.34
CA LEU A 44 -11.32 0.90 6.47
C LEU A 44 -12.10 0.39 7.70
N TYR A 45 -11.99 1.10 8.82
CA TYR A 45 -12.72 0.73 10.02
C TYR A 45 -14.25 0.86 9.83
N PHE A 46 -14.72 1.92 9.22
CA PHE A 46 -16.15 2.08 8.92
C PHE A 46 -16.66 1.02 7.93
N GLN A 47 -15.82 0.62 6.97
CA GLN A 47 -16.16 -0.40 5.98
C GLN A 47 -16.30 -1.78 6.61
N PHE A 48 -15.34 -2.22 7.40
CA PHE A 48 -15.29 -3.59 7.94
C PHE A 48 -15.89 -3.74 9.32
N ARG A 49 -16.13 -2.66 10.04
CA ARG A 49 -16.65 -2.60 11.42
C ARG A 49 -15.90 -3.48 12.43
N THR A 50 -14.72 -3.95 12.09
CA THR A 50 -13.85 -4.78 12.93
C THR A 50 -12.42 -4.30 12.81
N VAL A 51 -11.76 -4.02 13.93
CA VAL A 51 -10.38 -3.52 13.98
C VAL A 51 -9.42 -4.50 13.30
N THR A 52 -9.60 -5.81 13.53
CA THR A 52 -8.71 -6.83 12.98
C THR A 52 -8.76 -6.89 11.45
N ALA A 53 -9.96 -6.86 10.87
CA ALA A 53 -10.09 -6.85 9.41
C ALA A 53 -9.50 -5.55 8.82
N SER A 54 -9.77 -4.40 9.45
CA SER A 54 -9.21 -3.12 9.01
C SER A 54 -7.68 -3.12 9.03
N LEU A 55 -7.04 -3.69 10.06
CA LEU A 55 -5.59 -3.80 10.16
C LEU A 55 -4.99 -4.78 9.12
N ILE A 56 -5.68 -5.88 8.81
CA ILE A 56 -5.24 -6.81 7.75
C ILE A 56 -5.21 -6.08 6.40
N HIS A 57 -6.25 -5.32 6.06
CA HIS A 57 -6.27 -4.55 4.81
C HIS A 57 -5.28 -3.39 4.83
N PHE A 58 -5.12 -2.72 5.96
CA PHE A 58 -4.16 -1.64 6.13
C PHE A 58 -2.71 -2.12 6.00
N SER A 59 -2.41 -3.38 6.30
CA SER A 59 -1.09 -3.97 6.07
C SER A 59 -0.68 -3.94 4.59
N GLY A 60 -1.65 -4.05 3.66
CA GLY A 60 -1.42 -3.91 2.23
C GLY A 60 -0.87 -2.53 1.83
N VAL A 61 -1.29 -1.46 2.54
CA VAL A 61 -0.80 -0.10 2.32
C VAL A 61 0.69 -0.01 2.66
N PHE A 62 1.15 -0.66 3.75
CA PHE A 62 2.57 -0.70 4.10
C PHE A 62 3.40 -1.47 3.06
N VAL A 63 2.87 -2.55 2.52
CA VAL A 63 3.55 -3.32 1.46
C VAL A 63 3.66 -2.49 0.19
N ALA A 64 2.61 -1.77 -0.20
CA ALA A 64 2.64 -0.84 -1.33
C ALA A 64 3.67 0.29 -1.10
N PHE A 65 3.70 0.85 0.12
CA PHE A 65 4.67 1.87 0.52
C PHE A 65 6.12 1.36 0.39
N ALA A 66 6.40 0.16 0.89
CA ALA A 66 7.70 -0.48 0.73
C ALA A 66 8.07 -0.65 -0.75
N GLY A 67 7.09 -1.03 -1.59
CA GLY A 67 7.27 -1.15 -3.05
C GLY A 67 7.68 0.15 -3.71
N GLY A 68 7.05 1.26 -3.33
CA GLY A 68 7.42 2.58 -3.81
C GLY A 68 8.86 2.96 -3.45
N PHE A 69 9.30 2.70 -2.21
CA PHE A 69 10.69 2.94 -1.79
C PHE A 69 11.68 2.03 -2.48
N ILE A 70 11.35 0.76 -2.69
CA ILE A 70 12.21 -0.18 -3.40
C ILE A 70 12.46 0.32 -4.82
N LEU A 71 11.45 0.79 -5.53
CA LEU A 71 11.64 1.31 -6.88
C LEU A 71 12.44 2.62 -6.88
N LEU A 72 12.19 3.54 -5.94
CA LEU A 72 13.00 4.75 -5.78
C LEU A 72 14.48 4.42 -5.55
N TRP A 73 14.76 3.43 -4.71
CA TRP A 73 16.13 2.97 -4.48
C TRP A 73 16.74 2.35 -5.73
N LEU A 74 15.98 1.54 -6.47
CA LEU A 74 16.42 0.91 -7.72
C LEU A 74 16.76 1.95 -8.80
N TYR A 75 16.05 3.06 -8.88
CA TYR A 75 16.35 4.17 -9.79
C TYR A 75 17.73 4.78 -9.54
N GLY A 76 18.22 4.73 -8.29
CA GLY A 76 19.56 5.18 -7.93
C GLY A 76 20.67 4.18 -8.26
N GLN A 77 20.35 2.91 -8.59
CA GLN A 77 21.36 1.89 -8.81
C GLN A 77 21.90 1.87 -10.25
N PRO A 78 23.23 1.83 -10.43
CA PRO A 78 23.82 1.88 -11.80
C PRO A 78 23.60 0.61 -12.61
N TRP A 79 23.31 -0.52 -11.99
CA TRP A 79 23.08 -1.80 -12.64
C TRP A 79 21.62 -2.03 -13.06
N PHE A 80 20.68 -1.27 -12.47
CA PHE A 80 19.25 -1.47 -12.72
C PHE A 80 18.88 -0.98 -14.14
N MET A 81 18.23 -1.85 -14.92
CA MET A 81 17.81 -1.62 -16.31
C MET A 81 18.93 -1.13 -17.26
N ASN A 82 20.19 -1.47 -16.98
CA ASN A 82 21.32 -1.14 -17.83
C ASN A 82 21.46 -2.15 -18.97
N PHE A 83 20.46 -2.21 -19.86
CA PHE A 83 20.45 -3.03 -21.06
C PHE A 83 19.80 -2.26 -22.22
N SER A 84 20.21 -2.54 -23.44
CA SER A 84 19.69 -1.89 -24.64
C SER A 84 18.65 -2.76 -25.34
N ILE A 85 17.50 -2.20 -25.66
CA ILE A 85 16.47 -2.80 -26.50
C ILE A 85 16.28 -1.90 -27.72
N ALA A 86 16.32 -2.47 -28.92
CA ALA A 86 16.14 -1.74 -30.18
C ALA A 86 17.12 -0.58 -30.41
N GLY A 87 18.31 -0.62 -29.79
CA GLY A 87 19.34 0.42 -29.94
C GLY A 87 19.28 1.54 -28.91
N GLU A 88 18.23 1.62 -28.09
CA GLU A 88 18.08 2.58 -26.99
C GLU A 88 18.41 1.91 -25.65
N ASN A 89 19.13 2.64 -24.79
CA ASN A 89 19.38 2.17 -23.43
C ASN A 89 18.14 2.44 -22.57
N MET A 90 17.60 1.39 -21.94
CA MET A 90 16.42 1.51 -21.11
C MET A 90 16.63 2.49 -19.96
N ARG A 91 17.85 2.60 -19.43
CA ARG A 91 18.19 3.55 -18.39
C ARG A 91 18.01 5.00 -18.83
N ASP A 92 18.41 5.32 -20.04
CA ASP A 92 18.29 6.67 -20.60
C ASP A 92 16.82 6.99 -20.95
N LEU A 93 16.09 5.99 -21.47
CA LEU A 93 14.67 6.12 -21.80
C LEU A 93 13.81 6.45 -20.55
N PHE A 94 14.09 5.79 -19.43
CA PHE A 94 13.39 6.03 -18.16
C PHE A 94 14.05 7.11 -17.27
N GLN A 95 15.05 7.84 -17.79
CA GLN A 95 15.78 8.91 -17.09
C GLN A 95 16.24 8.50 -15.68
N MET A 96 16.80 7.30 -15.55
CA MET A 96 17.16 6.73 -14.26
C MET A 96 18.37 7.44 -13.63
N HIS A 97 18.10 8.20 -12.61
CA HIS A 97 19.07 8.89 -11.76
C HIS A 97 18.63 8.84 -10.30
N PRO A 98 19.53 9.04 -9.34
CA PRO A 98 19.15 9.13 -7.94
C PRO A 98 18.12 10.25 -7.72
N ILE A 99 16.94 9.90 -7.22
CA ILE A 99 15.86 10.83 -6.97
C ILE A 99 15.82 11.16 -5.49
N ASN A 100 15.90 12.45 -5.18
CA ASN A 100 15.73 12.95 -3.82
C ASN A 100 14.25 12.87 -3.41
N LEU A 101 14.01 12.61 -2.11
CA LEU A 101 12.69 12.64 -1.52
C LEU A 101 12.12 14.06 -1.55
N SER A 102 11.58 14.44 -2.71
CA SER A 102 10.93 15.72 -2.96
C SER A 102 9.45 15.69 -2.59
N VAL A 103 8.82 16.85 -2.57
CA VAL A 103 7.36 16.98 -2.39
C VAL A 103 6.59 16.15 -3.42
N ALA A 104 7.06 16.09 -4.66
CA ALA A 104 6.45 15.31 -5.73
C ALA A 104 6.42 13.80 -5.39
N VAL A 105 7.51 13.26 -4.85
CA VAL A 105 7.59 11.87 -4.41
C VAL A 105 6.55 11.57 -3.32
N TRP A 106 6.41 12.46 -2.33
CA TRP A 106 5.42 12.29 -1.27
C TRP A 106 3.97 12.36 -1.76
N VAL A 107 3.69 13.23 -2.73
CA VAL A 107 2.38 13.28 -3.40
C VAL A 107 2.10 11.96 -4.11
N GLY A 108 3.11 11.36 -4.76
CA GLY A 108 3.01 10.03 -5.35
C GLY A 108 2.67 8.94 -4.33
N PHE A 109 3.28 8.98 -3.14
CA PHE A 109 2.93 8.06 -2.04
C PHE A 109 1.50 8.25 -1.54
N ILE A 110 1.01 9.49 -1.40
CA ILE A 110 -0.36 9.75 -0.98
C ILE A 110 -1.36 9.19 -2.01
N ALA A 111 -1.09 9.38 -3.30
CA ALA A 111 -1.90 8.79 -4.36
C ALA A 111 -1.87 7.26 -4.30
N LEU A 112 -0.70 6.66 -4.08
CA LEU A 112 -0.52 5.22 -3.91
C LEU A 112 -1.35 4.66 -2.75
N PHE A 113 -1.42 5.37 -1.61
CA PHE A 113 -2.22 4.92 -0.45
C PHE A 113 -3.70 4.79 -0.80
N GLY A 114 -4.24 5.72 -1.60
CA GLY A 114 -5.62 5.64 -2.08
C GLY A 114 -5.86 4.42 -2.94
N VAL A 115 -5.03 4.19 -3.94
CA VAL A 115 -5.15 3.03 -4.86
C VAL A 115 -4.94 1.72 -4.11
N ALA A 116 -3.94 1.67 -3.21
CA ALA A 116 -3.66 0.49 -2.40
C ALA A 116 -4.84 0.08 -1.51
N THR A 117 -5.54 1.07 -0.99
CA THR A 117 -6.72 0.84 -0.14
C THR A 117 -7.90 0.32 -0.94
N ASP A 118 -8.14 0.85 -2.15
CA ASP A 118 -9.26 0.48 -3.00
C ASP A 118 -9.25 -1.01 -3.36
N ASP A 119 -8.14 -1.52 -3.85
CA ASP A 119 -7.98 -2.96 -4.16
C ASP A 119 -8.21 -3.85 -2.93
N GLY A 120 -7.68 -3.44 -1.77
CA GLY A 120 -7.86 -4.16 -0.50
C GLY A 120 -9.32 -4.21 -0.05
N VAL A 121 -10.01 -3.07 -0.10
CA VAL A 121 -11.44 -2.95 0.28
C VAL A 121 -12.30 -3.81 -0.60
N LEU A 122 -12.10 -3.76 -1.91
CA LEU A 122 -12.90 -4.52 -2.86
C LEU A 122 -12.76 -6.04 -2.66
N MET A 123 -11.53 -6.53 -2.43
CA MET A 123 -11.28 -7.94 -2.14
C MET A 123 -11.93 -8.35 -0.81
N GLY A 124 -11.71 -7.57 0.25
CA GLY A 124 -12.24 -7.87 1.58
C GLY A 124 -13.75 -7.84 1.66
N THR A 125 -14.39 -6.87 1.00
CA THR A 125 -15.85 -6.77 0.93
C THR A 125 -16.45 -7.98 0.21
N TYR A 126 -15.82 -8.43 -0.88
CA TYR A 126 -16.29 -9.57 -1.62
C TYR A 126 -16.16 -10.89 -0.82
N ILE A 127 -15.02 -11.09 -0.14
CA ILE A 127 -14.85 -12.22 0.77
C ILE A 127 -15.91 -12.17 1.87
N HIS A 128 -16.16 -11.01 2.46
CA HIS A 128 -17.20 -10.85 3.50
C HIS A 128 -18.60 -11.22 2.99
N HIS A 129 -18.94 -10.83 1.75
CA HIS A 129 -20.21 -11.18 1.13
C HIS A 129 -20.39 -12.69 0.92
N VAL A 130 -19.35 -13.36 0.40
CA VAL A 130 -19.37 -14.83 0.23
C VAL A 130 -19.51 -15.55 1.58
N PHE A 131 -18.88 -15.02 2.64
CA PHE A 131 -19.04 -15.58 3.99
C PHE A 131 -20.46 -15.39 4.55
N LEU A 132 -21.13 -14.28 4.24
CA LEU A 132 -22.53 -14.07 4.65
C LEU A 132 -23.49 -14.99 3.91
N GLU A 133 -23.24 -15.28 2.63
CA GLU A 133 -24.09 -16.17 1.83
C GLU A 133 -23.94 -17.65 2.19
N ARG A 134 -22.71 -18.10 2.47
CA ARG A 134 -22.40 -19.53 2.66
C ARG A 134 -22.37 -20.00 4.12
N ASP A 135 -22.25 -19.08 5.09
CA ASP A 135 -22.05 -19.36 6.55
C ASP A 135 -21.07 -20.53 6.79
N PRO A 136 -19.82 -20.43 6.27
CA PRO A 136 -18.88 -21.55 6.31
C PRO A 136 -18.47 -21.84 7.76
N ARG A 137 -18.70 -23.07 8.23
CA ARG A 137 -18.41 -23.51 9.60
C ARG A 137 -17.19 -24.42 9.69
N THR A 138 -16.86 -25.11 8.61
CA THR A 138 -15.72 -26.02 8.55
C THR A 138 -14.52 -25.32 7.91
N LYS A 139 -13.31 -25.71 8.33
CA LYS A 139 -12.06 -25.16 7.74
C LYS A 139 -12.00 -25.31 6.22
N TYR A 140 -12.54 -26.43 5.72
CA TYR A 140 -12.60 -26.68 4.28
C TYR A 140 -13.52 -25.68 3.59
N ASP A 141 -14.71 -25.43 4.15
CA ASP A 141 -15.68 -24.49 3.62
C ASP A 141 -15.14 -23.05 3.62
N ILE A 142 -14.38 -22.68 4.69
CA ILE A 142 -13.72 -21.36 4.78
C ILE A 142 -12.74 -21.19 3.63
N ARG A 143 -11.89 -22.19 3.37
CA ARG A 143 -10.90 -22.14 2.28
C ARG A 143 -11.57 -22.08 0.92
N GLU A 144 -12.58 -22.89 0.70
CA GLU A 144 -13.33 -22.90 -0.55
C GLU A 144 -14.02 -21.55 -0.81
N ALA A 145 -14.64 -20.96 0.20
CA ALA A 145 -15.25 -19.62 0.11
C ALA A 145 -14.24 -18.53 -0.22
N VAL A 146 -13.05 -18.56 0.38
CA VAL A 146 -11.98 -17.59 0.09
C VAL A 146 -11.42 -17.78 -1.33
N VAL A 147 -11.23 -19.02 -1.78
CA VAL A 147 -10.77 -19.33 -3.14
C VAL A 147 -11.80 -18.86 -4.17
N GLU A 148 -13.08 -19.14 -3.96
CA GLU A 148 -14.14 -18.67 -4.85
C GLU A 148 -14.18 -17.14 -4.95
N ALA A 149 -14.12 -16.45 -3.81
CA ALA A 149 -14.07 -15.00 -3.77
C ALA A 149 -12.84 -14.46 -4.50
N GLY A 150 -11.66 -15.08 -4.26
CA GLY A 150 -10.42 -14.72 -4.92
C GLY A 150 -10.49 -14.87 -6.44
N LEU A 151 -10.92 -16.02 -6.93
CA LEU A 151 -11.02 -16.29 -8.37
C LEU A 151 -11.92 -15.29 -9.11
N LYS A 152 -13.03 -14.87 -8.49
CA LYS A 152 -13.95 -13.90 -9.08
C LYS A 152 -13.37 -12.48 -9.07
N ARG A 153 -12.55 -12.12 -8.10
CA ARG A 153 -12.08 -10.74 -7.90
C ARG A 153 -10.69 -10.45 -8.43
N VAL A 154 -9.78 -11.44 -8.40
CA VAL A 154 -8.39 -11.27 -8.85
C VAL A 154 -8.32 -10.82 -10.32
N ARG A 155 -9.17 -11.37 -11.19
CA ARG A 155 -9.15 -11.03 -12.63
C ARG A 155 -9.48 -9.55 -12.90
N PRO A 156 -10.60 -8.96 -12.40
CA PRO A 156 -10.87 -7.53 -12.58
C PRO A 156 -9.79 -6.64 -11.96
N ALA A 157 -9.33 -6.95 -10.77
CA ALA A 157 -8.32 -6.17 -10.07
C ALA A 157 -6.96 -6.19 -10.81
N ALA A 158 -6.53 -7.36 -11.33
CA ALA A 158 -5.33 -7.47 -12.15
C ALA A 158 -5.43 -6.65 -13.45
N MET A 159 -6.61 -6.60 -14.07
CA MET A 159 -6.83 -5.76 -15.27
C MET A 159 -6.69 -4.27 -14.93
N THR A 160 -7.28 -3.82 -13.82
CA THR A 160 -7.18 -2.41 -13.37
C THR A 160 -5.72 -2.03 -13.08
N THR A 161 -5.01 -2.86 -12.31
CA THR A 161 -3.60 -2.63 -12.00
C THR A 161 -2.74 -2.61 -13.26
N ALA A 162 -2.91 -3.57 -14.17
CA ALA A 162 -2.18 -3.60 -15.43
C ALA A 162 -2.44 -2.36 -16.30
N THR A 163 -3.70 -1.94 -16.41
CA THR A 163 -4.06 -0.74 -17.18
C THR A 163 -3.42 0.51 -16.58
N THR A 164 -3.43 0.66 -15.26
CA THR A 164 -2.84 1.81 -14.58
C THR A 164 -1.31 1.80 -14.73
N LEU A 165 -0.66 0.65 -14.60
CA LEU A 165 0.79 0.52 -14.83
C LEU A 165 1.17 0.90 -16.26
N ILE A 166 0.42 0.45 -17.26
CA ILE A 166 0.65 0.81 -18.67
C ILE A 166 0.42 2.32 -18.88
N ALA A 167 -0.59 2.90 -18.25
CA ALA A 167 -0.85 4.35 -18.34
C ALA A 167 0.25 5.21 -17.69
N LEU A 168 0.96 4.69 -16.71
CA LEU A 168 2.10 5.38 -16.08
C LEU A 168 3.39 5.31 -16.91
N LEU A 169 3.55 4.35 -17.81
CA LEU A 169 4.77 4.22 -18.64
C LEU A 169 5.10 5.48 -19.44
N PRO A 170 4.15 6.13 -20.17
CA PRO A 170 4.43 7.39 -20.86
C PRO A 170 4.86 8.53 -19.93
N VAL A 171 4.35 8.53 -18.69
CA VAL A 171 4.74 9.54 -17.69
C VAL A 171 6.17 9.33 -17.25
N LEU A 172 6.58 8.07 -17.00
CA LEU A 172 7.94 7.71 -16.59
C LEU A 172 9.00 7.97 -17.69
N THR A 173 8.59 7.99 -18.94
CA THR A 173 9.46 8.27 -20.10
C THR A 173 9.35 9.72 -20.61
N SER A 174 8.58 10.57 -19.93
CA SER A 174 8.36 11.95 -20.37
C SER A 174 9.61 12.80 -20.19
N THR A 175 9.95 13.64 -21.20
CA THR A 175 11.15 14.52 -21.23
C THR A 175 10.79 16.00 -21.34
N GLY A 176 9.52 16.36 -21.27
CA GLY A 176 9.03 17.72 -21.48
C GLY A 176 9.08 18.63 -20.24
N LYS A 177 8.62 19.85 -20.39
CA LYS A 177 8.40 20.77 -19.26
C LYS A 177 7.39 20.16 -18.28
N GLY A 178 7.79 20.03 -17.01
CA GLY A 178 6.99 19.39 -15.97
C GLY A 178 7.37 17.93 -15.68
N ALA A 179 8.21 17.30 -16.51
CA ALA A 179 8.74 15.96 -16.24
C ALA A 179 9.45 15.90 -14.88
N ASP A 180 10.15 16.97 -14.50
CA ASP A 180 10.83 17.11 -13.19
C ASP A 180 9.91 16.92 -11.98
N ILE A 181 8.59 17.10 -12.14
CA ILE A 181 7.59 16.90 -11.09
C ILE A 181 6.82 15.60 -11.33
N MET A 182 6.45 15.33 -12.58
CA MET A 182 5.57 14.19 -12.91
C MET A 182 6.30 12.85 -12.76
N VAL A 183 7.56 12.76 -13.20
CA VAL A 183 8.35 11.52 -13.10
C VAL A 183 8.60 11.11 -11.66
N PRO A 184 9.14 11.98 -10.76
CA PRO A 184 9.30 11.62 -9.36
C PRO A 184 8.01 11.25 -8.62
N MET A 185 6.86 11.80 -9.04
CA MET A 185 5.55 11.44 -8.50
C MET A 185 5.07 10.06 -8.98
N ALA A 186 5.35 9.72 -10.24
CA ALA A 186 4.92 8.46 -10.84
C ALA A 186 5.72 7.25 -10.34
N ILE A 187 7.01 7.41 -9.99
CA ILE A 187 7.90 6.31 -9.58
C ILE A 187 7.38 5.57 -8.35
N PRO A 188 7.09 6.22 -7.19
CA PRO A 188 6.59 5.49 -6.02
C PRO A 188 5.22 4.86 -6.29
N THR A 189 4.37 5.52 -7.09
CA THR A 189 3.05 4.96 -7.46
C THR A 189 3.22 3.70 -8.30
N PHE A 190 4.08 3.72 -9.32
CA PHE A 190 4.35 2.57 -10.17
C PHE A 190 4.97 1.41 -9.38
N GLY A 191 6.01 1.67 -8.57
CA GLY A 191 6.67 0.66 -7.75
C GLY A 191 5.76 0.06 -6.69
N GLY A 192 4.97 0.90 -6.04
CA GLY A 192 3.99 0.47 -5.06
C GLY A 192 2.91 -0.42 -5.67
N MET A 193 2.36 -0.07 -6.82
CA MET A 193 1.35 -0.87 -7.51
C MET A 193 1.89 -2.21 -8.02
N LEU A 194 3.14 -2.26 -8.49
CA LEU A 194 3.79 -3.52 -8.87
C LEU A 194 3.83 -4.51 -7.71
N ILE A 195 4.28 -4.06 -6.54
CA ILE A 195 4.38 -4.94 -5.36
C ILE A 195 2.99 -5.18 -4.76
N GLN A 196 2.09 -4.22 -4.83
CA GLN A 196 0.73 -4.38 -4.37
C GLN A 196 -0.02 -5.47 -5.12
N SER A 197 0.24 -5.71 -6.40
CA SER A 197 -0.38 -6.83 -7.12
C SER A 197 -0.11 -8.18 -6.44
N MET A 198 1.00 -8.30 -5.70
CA MET A 198 1.27 -9.47 -4.86
C MET A 198 0.38 -9.52 -3.60
N THR A 199 0.00 -8.38 -3.03
CA THR A 199 -0.85 -8.33 -1.83
C THR A 199 -2.27 -8.84 -2.12
N MET A 200 -2.69 -8.80 -3.37
CA MET A 200 -3.95 -9.38 -3.83
C MET A 200 -4.07 -10.88 -3.48
N PHE A 201 -2.95 -11.59 -3.37
CA PHE A 201 -2.90 -12.98 -2.92
C PHE A 201 -2.66 -13.10 -1.41
N VAL A 202 -1.89 -12.17 -0.83
CA VAL A 202 -1.54 -12.20 0.59
C VAL A 202 -2.74 -11.88 1.48
N VAL A 203 -3.55 -10.88 1.12
CA VAL A 203 -4.71 -10.45 1.92
C VAL A 203 -5.75 -11.57 2.10
N PRO A 204 -6.21 -12.28 1.04
CA PRO A 204 -7.11 -13.42 1.21
C PRO A 204 -6.53 -14.54 2.10
N VAL A 205 -5.24 -14.82 1.97
CA VAL A 205 -4.57 -15.83 2.80
C VAL A 205 -4.56 -15.42 4.27
N LEU A 206 -4.25 -14.16 4.58
CA LEU A 206 -4.30 -13.63 5.96
C LEU A 206 -5.71 -13.66 6.53
N GLN A 207 -6.72 -13.32 5.74
CA GLN A 207 -8.13 -13.40 6.16
C GLN A 207 -8.57 -14.84 6.42
N CYS A 208 -8.17 -15.78 5.56
CA CYS A 208 -8.43 -17.20 5.73
C CYS A 208 -7.82 -17.69 7.05
N TRP A 209 -6.54 -17.43 7.28
CA TRP A 209 -5.83 -17.80 8.49
C TRP A 209 -6.47 -17.20 9.76
N TRP A 210 -6.87 -15.93 9.70
CA TRP A 210 -7.55 -15.27 10.82
C TRP A 210 -8.90 -15.92 11.13
N ARG A 211 -9.72 -16.20 10.11
CA ARG A 211 -11.01 -16.86 10.26
C ARG A 211 -10.87 -18.27 10.81
N GLU A 212 -9.94 -19.07 10.30
CA GLU A 212 -9.64 -20.40 10.83
C GLU A 212 -9.22 -20.35 12.32
N THR A 213 -8.47 -19.32 12.69
CA THR A 213 -8.02 -19.14 14.08
C THR A 213 -9.18 -18.78 15.02
N VAL A 214 -10.11 -17.95 14.55
CA VAL A 214 -11.30 -17.56 15.30
C VAL A 214 -12.21 -18.78 15.52
N GLU A 215 -12.47 -19.57 14.47
CA GLU A 215 -13.30 -20.79 14.59
C GLU A 215 -12.66 -21.85 15.50
N ARG A 216 -11.37 -22.06 15.42
CA ARG A 216 -10.65 -22.94 16.38
C ARG A 216 -10.83 -22.52 17.84
N ARG A 217 -10.87 -21.21 18.11
CA ARG A 217 -11.10 -20.70 19.47
C ARG A 217 -12.54 -20.91 19.91
N ARG A 218 -13.51 -20.80 19.00
CA ARG A 218 -14.93 -21.07 19.27
C ARG A 218 -15.16 -22.56 19.56
N GLU A 219 -14.60 -23.45 18.74
CA GLU A 219 -14.69 -24.90 18.94
C GLU A 219 -14.12 -25.33 20.31
N LYS A 220 -12.95 -24.76 20.69
CA LYS A 220 -12.36 -25.03 22.01
C LYS A 220 -13.23 -24.56 23.17
N LYS A 221 -13.88 -23.39 23.02
CA LYS A 221 -14.74 -22.85 24.07
C LYS A 221 -16.02 -23.68 24.22
N ASN A 222 -16.66 -24.05 23.13
CA ASN A 222 -17.86 -24.88 23.15
C ASN A 222 -17.54 -26.30 23.67
N GLY A 223 -16.40 -26.88 23.32
CA GLY A 223 -15.95 -28.17 23.81
C GLY A 223 -15.64 -28.18 25.33
N SER A 224 -15.22 -27.05 25.90
CA SER A 224 -15.00 -26.91 27.34
C SER A 224 -16.31 -26.74 28.13
N GLU A 225 -17.32 -26.10 27.53
CA GLU A 225 -18.65 -25.93 28.17
C GLU A 225 -19.45 -27.26 28.20
N VAL A 226 -19.24 -28.18 27.24
CA VAL A 226 -19.90 -29.48 27.19
C VAL A 226 -19.24 -30.48 28.15
N SER A 227 -18.01 -30.26 28.61
CA SER A 227 -17.25 -31.14 29.49
C SER A 227 -17.41 -30.81 31.00
N GLU A 228 -18.15 -29.77 31.39
CA GLU A 228 -18.53 -29.61 32.80
C GLU A 228 -19.66 -30.55 33.14
N PRO A 229 -19.42 -31.58 34.02
CA PRO A 229 -20.51 -32.43 34.48
C PRO A 229 -21.49 -31.59 35.30
N VAL A 230 -22.77 -31.72 34.99
CA VAL A 230 -23.87 -31.20 35.82
C VAL A 230 -23.81 -31.91 37.18
N THR A 231 -22.92 -31.43 38.06
CA THR A 231 -22.91 -31.80 39.49
C THR A 231 -23.87 -30.84 40.20
N GLY A 232 -25.12 -31.24 40.27
CA GLY A 232 -26.14 -30.48 40.97
C GLY A 232 -27.48 -31.16 40.92
N SER A 233 -27.55 -32.42 41.40
CA SER A 233 -28.79 -33.00 41.90
C SER A 233 -28.91 -32.64 43.38
N PRO A 234 -29.84 -31.80 43.80
CA PRO A 234 -30.22 -31.77 45.20
C PRO A 234 -31.10 -32.97 45.44
N GLY A 235 -30.56 -33.94 46.20
CA GLY A 235 -31.38 -34.93 46.86
C GLY A 235 -32.33 -34.27 47.83
N ILE A 236 -33.57 -34.64 47.71
CA ILE A 236 -34.70 -34.65 48.67
C ILE A 236 -34.46 -34.09 50.03
#